data_5cf8a2aba8cc9e339c789ba66bf749cf
#
_entry.id   5cf8a2aba8cc9e339c789ba66bf749cf
#
_cell.length_a   1.000
_cell.length_b   1.000
_cell.length_c   1.000
_cell.angle_alpha   90.00
_cell.angle_beta   90.00
_cell.angle_gamma   90.00
#
_symmetry.space_group_name_H-M   'P 1'
#
loop_
_entity.id
_entity.type
_entity.pdbx_description
1 polymer ?
#
loop_
_entity_poly.entity_id
_entity_poly.type
_entity_poly.pdbx_seq_one_letter_code
_entity_poly.pdbx_strand_id
1 'polypeptide(L)'
;MPIRHALSTTNIALVAVFAGLIAASTLWPGAELVSGVPITLQTLAVLLAGAALGPWRGAAAAAVYLIVGTAGAPIFAGRSGGFAAWTGPTAGFLGGFVVAAFVTGWLVRSMRTRGQLTTTGIIGACAVGSLVVLNVIGWGFFTLRLQTSIPATAAIASPFLAGDIIKVFIAGTAAAAVHRAYPQLLGSVRSTARATESPAPVVVAATAGGNSVS
;
A
#
# COMPACT_ATOMS: atom_id res chain seq x y z
N MET A 1 -20.31 -3.46 -14.79
CA MET A 1 -19.65 -2.14 -14.87
C MET A 1 -18.84 -1.87 -13.60
N PRO A 2 -17.55 -2.25 -13.51
CA PRO A 2 -16.74 -2.11 -12.30
C PRO A 2 -16.03 -0.75 -12.14
N ILE A 3 -16.03 0.11 -13.15
CA ILE A 3 -15.21 1.33 -13.18
C ILE A 3 -15.75 2.44 -12.27
N ARG A 4 -17.05 2.51 -12.03
CA ARG A 4 -17.68 3.57 -11.22
C ARG A 4 -17.31 3.53 -9.73
N HIS A 5 -16.92 2.38 -9.17
CA HIS A 5 -16.48 2.28 -7.78
C HIS A 5 -15.00 2.67 -7.56
N ALA A 6 -14.18 2.69 -8.60
CA ALA A 6 -12.78 3.08 -8.52
C ALA A 6 -12.60 4.59 -8.31
N LEU A 7 -13.51 5.41 -8.87
CA LEU A 7 -13.46 6.86 -8.85
C LEU A 7 -14.37 7.50 -7.79
N SER A 8 -14.66 6.81 -6.67
CA SER A 8 -15.39 7.47 -5.60
C SER A 8 -14.54 8.59 -4.99
N THR A 9 -15.17 9.72 -4.62
CA THR A 9 -14.50 10.85 -3.98
C THR A 9 -13.64 10.43 -2.79
N THR A 10 -14.11 9.46 -2.00
CA THR A 10 -13.36 8.88 -0.88
C THR A 10 -12.07 8.20 -1.33
N ASN A 11 -12.09 7.45 -2.45
CA ASN A 11 -10.89 6.79 -2.96
C ASN A 11 -9.86 7.81 -3.45
N ILE A 12 -10.32 8.86 -4.13
CA ILE A 12 -9.44 9.96 -4.60
C ILE A 12 -8.82 10.68 -3.41
N ALA A 13 -9.62 11.02 -2.39
CA ALA A 13 -9.14 11.67 -1.18
C ALA A 13 -8.10 10.82 -0.44
N LEU A 14 -8.33 9.51 -0.27
CA LEU A 14 -7.38 8.60 0.36
C LEU A 14 -6.06 8.51 -0.42
N VAL A 15 -6.13 8.40 -1.75
CA VAL A 15 -4.94 8.37 -2.61
C VAL A 15 -4.15 9.67 -2.47
N ALA A 16 -4.83 10.83 -2.49
CA ALA A 16 -4.19 12.14 -2.36
C ALA A 16 -3.53 12.32 -0.98
N VAL A 17 -4.22 11.95 0.10
CA VAL A 17 -3.69 12.03 1.47
C VAL A 17 -2.45 11.16 1.63
N PHE A 18 -2.48 9.92 1.14
CA PHE A 18 -1.31 9.04 1.24
C PHE A 18 -0.18 9.43 0.30
N ALA A 19 -0.46 10.00 -0.88
CA ALA A 19 0.57 10.60 -1.73
C ALA A 19 1.24 11.79 -1.01
N GLY A 20 0.45 12.65 -0.35
CA GLY A 20 0.94 13.72 0.52
C GLY A 20 1.76 13.20 1.72
N LEU A 21 1.36 12.10 2.34
CA LEU A 21 2.11 11.46 3.42
C LEU A 21 3.47 10.93 2.93
N ILE A 22 3.53 10.31 1.74
CA ILE A 22 4.79 9.88 1.13
C ILE A 22 5.68 11.11 0.86
N ALA A 23 5.13 12.19 0.31
CA ALA A 23 5.87 13.43 0.10
C ALA A 23 6.36 14.04 1.42
N ALA A 24 5.52 14.14 2.44
CA ALA A 24 5.88 14.67 3.75
C ALA A 24 6.98 13.85 4.44
N SER A 25 7.03 12.54 4.20
CA SER A 25 8.04 11.65 4.77
C SER A 25 9.48 11.95 4.29
N THR A 26 9.64 12.74 3.24
CA THR A 26 10.95 13.22 2.75
C THR A 26 11.44 14.48 3.45
N LEU A 27 10.55 15.19 4.14
CA LEU A 27 10.90 16.44 4.86
C LEU A 27 11.70 16.18 6.12
N TRP A 28 11.61 14.97 6.67
CA TRP A 28 12.42 14.57 7.81
C TRP A 28 13.88 14.50 7.38
N PRO A 29 14.79 15.23 8.02
CA PRO A 29 16.22 15.18 7.69
C PRO A 29 16.71 13.76 7.93
N GLY A 30 16.90 13.01 6.86
CA GLY A 30 17.50 11.70 6.93
C GLY A 30 18.96 11.80 7.33
N ALA A 31 19.48 10.84 8.12
CA ALA A 31 20.92 10.72 8.30
C ALA A 31 21.55 10.43 6.94
N GLU A 32 22.47 11.29 6.51
CA GLU A 32 23.29 11.00 5.33
C GLU A 32 24.29 9.91 5.69
N LEU A 33 24.20 8.80 4.97
CA LEU A 33 25.22 7.74 5.09
C LEU A 33 26.43 8.07 4.24
N VAL A 34 27.51 7.36 4.52
CA VAL A 34 28.83 7.49 3.84
C VAL A 34 28.76 7.44 2.31
N SER A 35 27.64 6.92 1.75
CA SER A 35 27.37 6.83 0.31
C SER A 35 26.68 8.06 -0.31
N GLY A 36 26.42 9.12 0.48
CA GLY A 36 25.68 10.31 -0.01
C GLY A 36 24.20 10.06 -0.29
N VAL A 37 23.66 8.91 0.07
CA VAL A 37 22.23 8.59 -0.08
C VAL A 37 21.55 8.76 1.28
N PRO A 38 20.55 9.68 1.39
CA PRO A 38 19.86 9.91 2.66
C PRO A 38 18.95 8.74 3.03
N ILE A 39 18.96 8.34 4.30
CA ILE A 39 17.95 7.44 4.85
C ILE A 39 16.65 8.24 5.00
N THR A 40 15.61 7.91 4.28
CA THR A 40 14.32 8.59 4.34
C THR A 40 13.25 7.71 5.00
N LEU A 41 12.16 8.33 5.43
CA LEU A 41 10.96 7.62 5.88
C LEU A 41 10.01 7.23 4.72
N GLN A 42 10.40 7.47 3.47
CA GLN A 42 9.58 7.21 2.29
C GLN A 42 9.11 5.75 2.22
N THR A 43 10.02 4.80 2.40
CA THR A 43 9.68 3.36 2.39
C THR A 43 8.58 3.04 3.39
N LEU A 44 8.63 3.61 4.61
CA LEU A 44 7.59 3.43 5.62
C LEU A 44 6.23 3.92 5.12
N ALA A 45 6.16 5.13 4.57
CA ALA A 45 4.92 5.72 4.07
C ALA A 45 4.36 4.92 2.87
N VAL A 46 5.22 4.43 1.98
CA VAL A 46 4.85 3.58 0.83
C VAL A 46 4.26 2.25 1.29
N LEU A 47 4.92 1.58 2.24
CA LEU A 47 4.43 0.31 2.81
C LEU A 47 3.11 0.51 3.54
N LEU A 48 2.99 1.60 4.31
CA LEU A 48 1.76 1.95 5.01
C LEU A 48 0.62 2.21 4.01
N ALA A 49 0.89 2.92 2.91
CA ALA A 49 -0.09 3.15 1.85
C ALA A 49 -0.60 1.83 1.25
N GLY A 50 0.31 0.92 0.89
CA GLY A 50 -0.03 -0.41 0.40
C GLY A 50 -0.83 -1.22 1.41
N ALA A 51 -0.31 -1.35 2.63
CA ALA A 51 -0.91 -2.16 3.68
C ALA A 51 -2.28 -1.64 4.12
N ALA A 52 -2.47 -0.33 4.27
CA ALA A 52 -3.72 0.26 4.73
C ALA A 52 -4.79 0.36 3.64
N LEU A 53 -4.41 0.76 2.42
CA LEU A 53 -5.36 1.04 1.34
C LEU A 53 -5.60 -0.14 0.39
N GLY A 54 -4.74 -1.15 0.43
CA GLY A 54 -4.74 -2.27 -0.51
C GLY A 54 -4.00 -1.97 -1.82
N PRO A 55 -3.94 -2.96 -2.75
CA PRO A 55 -2.99 -2.92 -3.86
C PRO A 55 -3.17 -1.72 -4.79
N TRP A 56 -4.38 -1.49 -5.28
CA TRP A 56 -4.61 -0.46 -6.30
C TRP A 56 -4.51 0.96 -5.78
N ARG A 57 -5.08 1.24 -4.59
CA ARG A 57 -5.06 2.58 -4.00
C ARG A 57 -3.68 2.92 -3.45
N GLY A 58 -2.98 1.93 -2.84
CA GLY A 58 -1.61 2.12 -2.37
C GLY A 58 -0.64 2.39 -3.53
N ALA A 59 -0.72 1.59 -4.60
CA ALA A 59 0.07 1.83 -5.81
C ALA A 59 -0.27 3.17 -6.48
N ALA A 60 -1.56 3.55 -6.52
CA ALA A 60 -1.98 4.84 -7.05
C ALA A 60 -1.44 6.01 -6.22
N ALA A 61 -1.40 5.92 -4.89
CA ALA A 61 -0.81 6.94 -4.03
C ALA A 61 0.70 7.11 -4.31
N ALA A 62 1.44 6.00 -4.44
CA ALA A 62 2.85 6.04 -4.82
C ALA A 62 3.03 6.62 -6.25
N ALA A 63 2.17 6.25 -7.20
CA ALA A 63 2.24 6.77 -8.57
C ALA A 63 1.97 8.28 -8.62
N VAL A 64 0.94 8.78 -7.91
CA VAL A 64 0.64 10.22 -7.81
C VAL A 64 1.83 10.97 -7.23
N TYR A 65 2.42 10.48 -6.14
CA TYR A 65 3.64 11.04 -5.56
C TYR A 65 4.77 11.14 -6.60
N LEU A 66 5.03 10.06 -7.36
CA LEU A 66 6.06 10.05 -8.39
C LEU A 66 5.76 11.02 -9.54
N ILE A 67 4.51 11.11 -9.99
CA ILE A 67 4.11 12.03 -11.06
C ILE A 67 4.35 13.47 -10.63
N VAL A 68 3.89 13.84 -9.42
CA VAL A 68 4.06 15.20 -8.88
C VAL A 68 5.54 15.55 -8.69
N GLY A 69 6.33 14.62 -8.14
CA GLY A 69 7.77 14.82 -7.98
C GLY A 69 8.52 14.93 -9.31
N THR A 70 8.15 14.10 -10.30
CA THR A 70 8.74 14.15 -11.66
C THR A 70 8.34 15.42 -12.39
N ALA A 71 7.16 15.97 -12.15
CA ALA A 71 6.73 17.26 -12.70
C ALA A 71 7.50 18.48 -12.13
N GLY A 72 8.40 18.26 -11.17
CA GLY A 72 9.31 19.28 -10.65
C GLY A 72 9.08 19.67 -9.20
N ALA A 73 8.08 19.11 -8.52
CA ALA A 73 7.91 19.37 -7.09
C ALA A 73 9.11 18.80 -6.29
N PRO A 74 9.71 19.56 -5.35
CA PRO A 74 10.90 19.16 -4.60
C PRO A 74 10.52 18.21 -3.45
N ILE A 75 9.91 17.07 -3.79
CA ILE A 75 9.35 16.10 -2.84
C ILE A 75 10.07 14.74 -2.84
N PHE A 76 11.13 14.57 -3.63
CA PHE A 76 11.99 13.40 -3.57
C PHE A 76 13.07 13.56 -2.50
N ALA A 77 13.79 12.49 -2.22
CA ALA A 77 14.87 12.47 -1.24
C ALA A 77 15.87 13.63 -1.51
N GLY A 78 16.33 14.29 -0.44
CA GLY A 78 17.20 15.45 -0.55
C GLY A 78 16.52 16.69 -1.14
N ARG A 79 15.18 16.79 -1.05
CA ARG A 79 14.38 17.87 -1.63
C ARG A 79 14.58 18.03 -3.15
N SER A 80 14.90 16.96 -3.81
CA SER A 80 15.02 16.91 -5.27
C SER A 80 13.66 16.73 -5.93
N GLY A 81 13.61 17.01 -7.23
CA GLY A 81 12.42 16.84 -8.09
C GLY A 81 12.79 16.91 -9.55
N GLY A 82 11.81 16.72 -10.40
CA GLY A 82 11.98 16.71 -11.85
C GLY A 82 12.57 15.41 -12.38
N PHE A 83 12.77 15.38 -13.69
CA PHE A 83 13.25 14.18 -14.38
C PHE A 83 14.68 13.79 -14.00
N ALA A 84 15.47 14.72 -13.48
CA ALA A 84 16.85 14.46 -13.03
C ALA A 84 16.92 13.39 -11.93
N ALA A 85 15.89 13.26 -11.09
CA ALA A 85 15.84 12.22 -10.06
C ALA A 85 15.87 10.78 -10.62
N TRP A 86 15.42 10.60 -11.87
CA TRP A 86 15.43 9.30 -12.55
C TRP A 86 16.78 8.93 -13.17
N THR A 87 17.70 9.88 -13.25
CA THR A 87 19.05 9.63 -13.75
C THR A 87 20.03 9.23 -12.65
N GLY A 88 19.64 9.40 -11.38
CA GLY A 88 20.45 9.04 -10.22
C GLY A 88 20.47 7.54 -9.90
N PRO A 89 21.40 7.09 -9.07
CA PRO A 89 21.54 5.68 -8.70
C PRO A 89 20.33 5.14 -7.93
N THR A 90 19.59 5.99 -7.26
CA THR A 90 18.40 5.64 -6.46
C THR A 90 17.09 5.59 -7.24
N ALA A 91 17.11 5.85 -8.56
CA ALA A 91 15.91 5.87 -9.39
C ALA A 91 15.14 4.53 -9.39
N GLY A 92 15.86 3.40 -9.25
CA GLY A 92 15.23 2.10 -9.11
C GLY A 92 14.31 1.99 -7.90
N PHE A 93 14.67 2.63 -6.78
CA PHE A 93 13.81 2.67 -5.59
C PHE A 93 12.55 3.49 -5.83
N LEU A 94 12.64 4.61 -6.55
CA LEU A 94 11.47 5.42 -6.93
C LEU A 94 10.46 4.58 -7.72
N GLY A 95 10.89 3.94 -8.80
CA GLY A 95 10.03 3.03 -9.57
C GLY A 95 9.52 1.85 -8.75
N GLY A 96 10.38 1.31 -7.88
CA GLY A 96 10.07 0.22 -6.96
C GLY A 96 8.95 0.54 -5.96
N PHE A 97 8.74 1.80 -5.59
CA PHE A 97 7.69 2.19 -4.65
C PHE A 97 6.29 1.77 -5.09
N VAL A 98 5.96 1.94 -6.36
CA VAL A 98 4.65 1.54 -6.90
C VAL A 98 4.45 0.02 -6.78
N VAL A 99 5.48 -0.75 -7.15
CA VAL A 99 5.45 -2.21 -7.09
C VAL A 99 5.40 -2.70 -5.64
N ALA A 100 6.21 -2.10 -4.75
CA ALA A 100 6.24 -2.45 -3.34
C ALA A 100 4.90 -2.17 -2.65
N ALA A 101 4.28 -1.00 -2.89
CA ALA A 101 2.96 -0.66 -2.37
C ALA A 101 1.89 -1.64 -2.89
N PHE A 102 1.95 -1.98 -4.19
CA PHE A 102 1.01 -2.93 -4.79
C PHE A 102 1.13 -4.32 -4.16
N VAL A 103 2.34 -4.88 -4.11
CA VAL A 103 2.59 -6.23 -3.57
C VAL A 103 2.22 -6.31 -2.10
N THR A 104 2.65 -5.33 -1.29
CA THR A 104 2.27 -5.26 0.13
C THR A 104 0.75 -5.25 0.29
N GLY A 105 0.06 -4.39 -0.45
CA GLY A 105 -1.38 -4.28 -0.40
C GLY A 105 -2.10 -5.54 -0.91
N TRP A 106 -1.54 -6.22 -1.91
CA TRP A 106 -2.08 -7.46 -2.44
C TRP A 106 -1.97 -8.60 -1.42
N LEU A 107 -0.84 -8.73 -0.74
CA LEU A 107 -0.64 -9.71 0.32
C LEU A 107 -1.62 -9.49 1.49
N VAL A 108 -1.73 -8.24 1.97
CA VAL A 108 -2.66 -7.88 3.06
C VAL A 108 -4.10 -8.17 2.66
N ARG A 109 -4.51 -7.78 1.45
CA ARG A 109 -5.85 -8.05 0.93
C ARG A 109 -6.12 -9.55 0.82
N SER A 110 -5.15 -10.34 0.33
CA SER A 110 -5.26 -11.79 0.19
C SER A 110 -5.45 -12.48 1.53
N MET A 111 -4.71 -12.08 2.57
CA MET A 111 -4.89 -12.58 3.93
C MET A 111 -6.27 -12.22 4.48
N ARG A 112 -6.74 -11.01 4.23
CA ARG A 112 -8.06 -10.56 4.68
C ARG A 112 -9.18 -11.37 4.03
N THR A 113 -9.13 -11.60 2.72
CA THR A 113 -10.16 -12.39 2.02
C THR A 113 -10.23 -13.83 2.48
N ARG A 114 -9.13 -14.36 3.03
CA ARG A 114 -9.04 -15.71 3.63
C ARG A 114 -9.41 -15.73 5.12
N GLY A 115 -9.78 -14.60 5.72
CA GLY A 115 -10.03 -14.51 7.15
C GLY A 115 -8.80 -14.68 8.05
N GLN A 116 -7.60 -14.55 7.50
CA GLN A 116 -6.32 -14.81 8.16
C GLN A 116 -5.53 -13.51 8.42
N LEU A 117 -6.21 -12.36 8.47
CA LEU A 117 -5.54 -11.08 8.69
C LEU A 117 -5.08 -10.96 10.15
N THR A 118 -3.79 -11.03 10.35
CA THR A 118 -3.13 -10.85 11.66
C THR A 118 -2.13 -9.70 11.59
N THR A 119 -1.81 -9.10 12.74
CA THR A 119 -0.76 -8.07 12.82
C THR A 119 0.57 -8.59 12.29
N THR A 120 0.96 -9.80 12.66
CA THR A 120 2.19 -10.44 12.18
C THR A 120 2.16 -10.66 10.67
N GLY A 121 1.01 -11.06 10.12
CA GLY A 121 0.83 -11.21 8.68
C GLY A 121 0.99 -9.88 7.93
N ILE A 122 0.48 -8.77 8.48
CA ILE A 122 0.64 -7.43 7.89
C ILE A 122 2.11 -7.00 7.94
N ILE A 123 2.81 -7.22 9.06
CA ILE A 123 4.26 -6.97 9.18
C ILE A 123 5.01 -7.81 8.14
N GLY A 124 4.68 -9.10 7.99
CA GLY A 124 5.26 -9.97 6.97
C GLY A 124 5.04 -9.47 5.55
N ALA A 125 3.83 -8.96 5.24
CA ALA A 125 3.55 -8.34 3.94
C ALA A 125 4.41 -7.08 3.69
N CYS A 126 4.59 -6.24 4.71
CA CYS A 126 5.47 -5.08 4.65
C CYS A 126 6.94 -5.52 4.46
N ALA A 127 7.38 -6.59 5.13
CA ALA A 127 8.71 -7.15 4.97
C ALA A 127 8.95 -7.64 3.53
N VAL A 128 8.02 -8.35 2.93
CA VAL A 128 8.11 -8.76 1.52
C VAL A 128 8.17 -7.54 0.60
N GLY A 129 7.31 -6.55 0.81
CA GLY A 129 7.30 -5.32 -0.01
C GLY A 129 8.59 -4.52 0.07
N SER A 130 9.20 -4.40 1.24
CA SER A 130 10.44 -3.66 1.45
C SER A 130 11.68 -4.51 1.17
N LEU A 131 11.87 -5.58 1.97
CA LEU A 131 13.15 -6.31 2.00
C LEU A 131 13.35 -7.18 0.74
N VAL A 132 12.27 -7.58 0.08
CA VAL A 132 12.36 -8.37 -1.16
C VAL A 132 12.11 -7.48 -2.37
N VAL A 133 10.88 -6.99 -2.55
CA VAL A 133 10.47 -6.32 -3.80
C VAL A 133 11.26 -5.03 -4.03
N LEU A 134 11.27 -4.14 -3.04
CA LEU A 134 11.91 -2.84 -3.19
C LEU A 134 13.44 -2.97 -3.29
N ASN A 135 14.06 -3.84 -2.49
CA ASN A 135 15.50 -4.02 -2.55
C ASN A 135 15.95 -4.73 -3.83
N VAL A 136 15.21 -5.74 -4.32
CA VAL A 136 15.55 -6.39 -5.60
C VAL A 136 15.53 -5.36 -6.75
N ILE A 137 14.49 -4.52 -6.81
CA ILE A 137 14.38 -3.49 -7.86
C ILE A 137 15.44 -2.40 -7.65
N GLY A 138 15.55 -1.88 -6.43
CA GLY A 138 16.44 -0.77 -6.10
C GLY A 138 17.92 -1.15 -6.24
N TRP A 139 18.33 -2.27 -5.68
CA TRP A 139 19.72 -2.73 -5.76
C TRP A 139 20.08 -3.19 -7.18
N GLY A 140 19.16 -3.85 -7.89
CA GLY A 140 19.37 -4.21 -9.29
C GLY A 140 19.67 -2.98 -10.14
N PHE A 141 18.87 -1.93 -10.00
CA PHE A 141 19.10 -0.67 -10.71
C PHE A 141 20.38 0.04 -10.25
N PHE A 142 20.64 0.07 -8.93
CA PHE A 142 21.83 0.67 -8.33
C PHE A 142 23.12 0.01 -8.85
N THR A 143 23.17 -1.33 -8.89
CA THR A 143 24.28 -2.11 -9.43
C THR A 143 24.55 -1.77 -10.90
N LEU A 144 23.49 -1.70 -11.71
CA LEU A 144 23.58 -1.37 -13.15
C LEU A 144 24.08 0.07 -13.36
N ARG A 145 23.61 1.03 -12.55
CA ARG A 145 23.97 2.44 -12.71
C ARG A 145 25.40 2.75 -12.26
N LEU A 146 25.84 2.15 -11.18
CA LEU A 146 27.19 2.34 -10.65
C LEU A 146 28.23 1.39 -11.27
N GLN A 147 27.81 0.47 -12.14
CA GLN A 147 28.71 -0.52 -12.76
C GLN A 147 29.49 -1.31 -11.70
N THR A 148 28.86 -1.59 -10.55
CA THR A 148 29.48 -2.31 -9.42
C THR A 148 29.06 -3.78 -9.41
N SER A 149 29.76 -4.59 -8.59
CA SER A 149 29.35 -5.97 -8.35
C SER A 149 28.20 -6.05 -7.32
N ILE A 150 27.42 -7.13 -7.36
CA ILE A 150 26.35 -7.36 -6.37
C ILE A 150 26.88 -7.33 -4.93
N PRO A 151 28.04 -7.96 -4.59
CA PRO A 151 28.61 -7.86 -3.25
C PRO A 151 28.95 -6.42 -2.82
N ALA A 152 29.50 -5.61 -3.74
CA ALA A 152 29.80 -4.20 -3.45
C ALA A 152 28.54 -3.40 -3.22
N THR A 153 27.48 -3.60 -4.03
CA THR A 153 26.17 -2.98 -3.80
C THR A 153 25.59 -3.39 -2.45
N ALA A 154 25.66 -4.67 -2.08
CA ALA A 154 25.16 -5.16 -0.79
C ALA A 154 25.91 -4.51 0.39
N ALA A 155 27.23 -4.33 0.29
CA ALA A 155 28.02 -3.64 1.31
C ALA A 155 27.60 -2.17 1.47
N ILE A 156 27.38 -1.44 0.37
CA ILE A 156 26.93 -0.05 0.39
C ILE A 156 25.49 0.06 0.92
N ALA A 157 24.63 -0.90 0.59
CA ALA A 157 23.21 -0.86 0.93
C ALA A 157 22.89 -1.48 2.30
N SER A 158 23.81 -2.22 2.91
CA SER A 158 23.58 -2.89 4.20
C SER A 158 23.09 -1.97 5.34
N PRO A 159 23.55 -0.72 5.50
CA PRO A 159 23.04 0.16 6.53
C PRO A 159 21.55 0.53 6.35
N PHE A 160 21.05 0.53 5.10
CA PHE A 160 19.65 0.81 4.83
C PHE A 160 18.74 -0.33 5.31
N LEU A 161 19.21 -1.59 5.25
CA LEU A 161 18.43 -2.75 5.69
C LEU A 161 18.04 -2.66 7.17
N ALA A 162 18.95 -2.21 8.04
CA ALA A 162 18.64 -2.04 9.46
C ALA A 162 17.50 -1.02 9.66
N GLY A 163 17.58 0.12 8.96
CA GLY A 163 16.51 1.11 8.97
C GLY A 163 15.19 0.57 8.37
N ASP A 164 15.27 -0.22 7.32
CA ASP A 164 14.09 -0.79 6.67
C ASP A 164 13.36 -1.82 7.55
N ILE A 165 14.09 -2.61 8.34
CA ILE A 165 13.49 -3.51 9.33
C ILE A 165 12.63 -2.72 10.32
N ILE A 166 13.14 -1.64 10.88
CA ILE A 166 12.40 -0.77 11.82
C ILE A 166 11.14 -0.20 11.12
N LYS A 167 11.29 0.30 9.90
CA LYS A 167 10.16 0.85 9.12
C LYS A 167 9.08 -0.18 8.83
N VAL A 168 9.47 -1.43 8.53
CA VAL A 168 8.56 -2.56 8.32
C VAL A 168 7.70 -2.80 9.56
N PHE A 169 8.30 -2.84 10.75
CA PHE A 169 7.55 -3.02 12.00
C PHE A 169 6.60 -1.86 12.27
N ILE A 170 7.05 -0.61 12.10
CA ILE A 170 6.22 0.58 12.30
C ILE A 170 5.08 0.61 11.29
N ALA A 171 5.35 0.40 10.00
CA ALA A 171 4.33 0.40 8.97
C ALA A 171 3.29 -0.71 9.19
N GLY A 172 3.75 -1.92 9.52
CA GLY A 172 2.89 -3.07 9.74
C GLY A 172 1.99 -2.92 10.97
N THR A 173 2.53 -2.43 12.09
CA THR A 173 1.75 -2.19 13.32
C THR A 173 0.77 -1.02 13.13
N ALA A 174 1.17 0.07 12.47
CA ALA A 174 0.31 1.19 12.13
C ALA A 174 -0.84 0.75 11.21
N ALA A 175 -0.55 -0.02 10.15
CA ALA A 175 -1.58 -0.56 9.27
C ALA A 175 -2.53 -1.50 10.01
N ALA A 176 -2.04 -2.33 10.93
CA ALA A 176 -2.88 -3.18 11.76
C ALA A 176 -3.81 -2.37 12.67
N ALA A 177 -3.34 -1.25 13.23
CA ALA A 177 -4.17 -0.32 14.00
C ALA A 177 -5.24 0.33 13.11
N VAL A 178 -4.88 0.75 11.90
CA VAL A 178 -5.84 1.30 10.91
C VAL A 178 -6.92 0.27 10.58
N HIS A 179 -6.56 -1.01 10.34
CA HIS A 179 -7.55 -2.05 10.03
C HIS A 179 -8.46 -2.40 11.21
N ARG A 180 -7.99 -2.24 12.44
CA ARG A 180 -8.83 -2.40 13.64
C ARG A 180 -9.82 -1.24 13.79
N ALA A 181 -9.36 0.00 13.57
CA ALA A 181 -10.19 1.20 13.66
C ALA A 181 -11.18 1.34 12.48
N TYR A 182 -10.75 0.96 11.28
CA TYR A 182 -11.51 1.12 10.04
C TYR A 182 -11.54 -0.17 9.21
N PRO A 183 -12.30 -1.19 9.64
CA PRO A 183 -12.34 -2.49 8.95
C PRO A 183 -12.81 -2.40 7.49
N GLN A 184 -13.46 -1.32 7.10
CA GLN A 184 -14.07 -1.14 5.77
C GLN A 184 -13.09 -0.66 4.69
N LEU A 185 -11.88 -0.19 5.07
CA LEU A 185 -10.92 0.39 4.12
C LEU A 185 -10.51 -0.55 2.99
N LEU A 186 -10.38 -1.85 3.24
CA LEU A 186 -10.04 -2.85 2.22
C LEU A 186 -11.27 -3.37 1.43
N GLY A 187 -12.45 -2.79 1.65
CA GLY A 187 -13.72 -3.28 1.11
C GLY A 187 -14.33 -4.39 1.99
N SER A 188 -15.64 -4.35 2.18
CA SER A 188 -16.36 -5.44 2.87
C SER A 188 -16.16 -6.73 2.09
N VAL A 189 -15.76 -7.80 2.75
CA VAL A 189 -16.06 -9.15 2.28
C VAL A 189 -17.58 -9.22 2.29
N ARG A 190 -18.24 -9.07 1.13
CA ARG A 190 -19.67 -9.32 1.03
C ARG A 190 -19.87 -10.75 1.50
N SER A 191 -20.51 -10.90 2.66
CA SER A 191 -21.06 -12.17 3.09
C SER A 191 -22.11 -12.54 2.04
N THR A 192 -21.76 -13.39 1.11
CA THR A 192 -22.67 -14.05 0.15
C THR A 192 -23.68 -14.93 0.87
N ALA A 193 -23.58 -15.07 2.20
CA ALA A 193 -24.48 -15.88 3.01
C ALA A 193 -25.87 -15.25 3.25
N ARG A 194 -26.08 -13.96 2.89
CA ARG A 194 -27.40 -13.31 3.13
C ARG A 194 -28.32 -13.27 1.91
N ALA A 195 -27.91 -13.86 0.80
CA ALA A 195 -28.73 -13.90 -0.43
C ALA A 195 -29.59 -15.17 -0.57
N THR A 196 -29.48 -16.12 0.36
CA THR A 196 -30.27 -17.39 0.33
C THR A 196 -31.37 -17.43 1.36
N GLU A 197 -31.51 -16.44 2.23
CA GLU A 197 -32.73 -16.27 3.05
C GLU A 197 -33.67 -15.27 2.38
N SER A 198 -34.22 -15.67 1.24
CA SER A 198 -35.52 -15.13 0.80
C SER A 198 -36.57 -15.62 1.79
N PRO A 199 -37.30 -14.73 2.47
CA PRO A 199 -38.40 -15.19 3.31
C PRO A 199 -39.38 -15.94 2.42
N ALA A 200 -39.69 -17.17 2.80
CA ALA A 200 -40.72 -17.98 2.16
C ALA A 200 -42.01 -17.16 2.07
N PRO A 201 -42.74 -17.26 0.96
CA PRO A 201 -44.02 -16.54 0.80
C PRO A 201 -44.96 -16.98 1.92
N VAL A 202 -45.40 -16.00 2.72
CA VAL A 202 -46.48 -16.22 3.69
C VAL A 202 -47.73 -16.58 2.93
N VAL A 203 -48.09 -17.87 2.93
CA VAL A 203 -49.35 -18.33 2.42
C VAL A 203 -50.43 -17.86 3.39
N VAL A 204 -51.10 -16.77 3.04
CA VAL A 204 -52.34 -16.36 3.75
C VAL A 204 -53.44 -17.34 3.38
N ALA A 205 -53.71 -18.25 4.28
CA ALA A 205 -54.87 -19.12 4.19
C ALA A 205 -56.14 -18.25 4.26
N ALA A 206 -56.82 -18.08 3.11
CA ALA A 206 -58.14 -17.50 3.08
C ALA A 206 -59.12 -18.44 3.75
N THR A 207 -59.56 -18.13 4.95
CA THR A 207 -60.72 -18.79 5.59
C THR A 207 -61.96 -18.35 4.87
N ALA A 208 -62.46 -19.27 4.04
CA ALA A 208 -63.82 -19.17 3.48
C ALA A 208 -64.83 -19.35 4.60
N GLY A 209 -65.36 -18.27 5.08
CA GLY A 209 -66.56 -18.27 5.94
C GLY A 209 -67.80 -18.62 5.11
N GLY A 210 -68.27 -19.84 5.21
CA GLY A 210 -69.58 -20.21 4.73
C GLY A 210 -70.66 -19.70 5.65
N ASN A 211 -71.42 -18.75 5.19
CA ASN A 211 -72.69 -18.36 5.79
C ASN A 211 -73.79 -19.24 5.18
N SER A 212 -74.45 -20.10 5.95
CA SER A 212 -75.71 -20.69 5.60
C SER A 212 -76.80 -20.17 6.53
N VAL A 213 -77.64 -19.32 5.98
CA VAL A 213 -78.91 -18.90 6.56
C VAL A 213 -79.99 -19.91 6.18
N SER A 214 -80.73 -20.39 7.11
CA SER A 214 -82.18 -20.60 7.05
C SER A 214 -82.76 -20.95 8.41
#